data_a4b0e9b1ae0f8c2955bfd0da5e23df13
#
_entry.id   a4b0e9b1ae0f8c2955bfd0da5e23df13
#
_cell.length_a   1.000
_cell.length_b   1.000
_cell.length_c   1.000
_cell.angle_alpha   90.00
_cell.angle_beta   90.00
_cell.angle_gamma   90.00
#
_symmetry.space_group_name_H-M   'P 1'
#
loop_
_entity.id
_entity.type
_entity.pdbx_description
1 polymer ?
#
loop_
_entity_poly.entity_id
_entity_poly.type
_entity_poly.pdbx_seq_one_letter_code
_entity_poly.pdbx_strand_id
1 'polypeptide(L)'
;DLPLERAWHPSYTKLGGVPAIEEVKFSLVSNRGCFGACSFCALTFHQGRIVQVRSHESIVREAEKMVKDPDFKGYIHDVGGPTANFRHPACEKQMTKGCCGTRQCLYPTPCKNMNADHSDYVTLLRKLRKIPGVKKVFVRSGIRFDYLLADKKDTFLRELVRYHVSGQLKVAPEHVADAVLCRMGKPRNAVYNRFVEKYFALNRQYGMNQFLVPYLMSSHPG
;
A
#
# COMPACT_ATOMS: atom_id res chain seq x y z
N ASP A 1 14.53 3.99 -14.65
CA ASP A 1 14.47 2.51 -14.66
C ASP A 1 15.88 1.94 -14.51
N LEU A 2 16.33 1.81 -13.25
CA LEU A 2 17.60 1.16 -12.94
C LEU A 2 17.44 -0.38 -13.07
N PRO A 3 18.50 -1.09 -13.52
CA PRO A 3 18.47 -2.53 -13.52
C PRO A 3 18.45 -3.07 -12.08
N LEU A 4 17.45 -3.86 -11.75
CA LEU A 4 17.34 -4.51 -10.44
C LEU A 4 17.76 -5.98 -10.58
N GLU A 5 18.81 -6.38 -9.89
CA GLU A 5 19.33 -7.76 -9.94
C GLU A 5 18.52 -8.74 -9.10
N ARG A 6 17.75 -8.25 -8.13
CA ARG A 6 16.92 -9.07 -7.23
C ARG A 6 17.68 -10.16 -6.50
N ALA A 7 18.93 -9.87 -6.15
CA ALA A 7 19.85 -10.76 -5.46
C ALA A 7 20.52 -10.00 -4.30
N TRP A 8 21.06 -10.74 -3.35
CA TRP A 8 21.92 -10.15 -2.33
C TRP A 8 23.32 -9.85 -2.89
N HIS A 9 24.03 -8.94 -2.25
CA HIS A 9 25.40 -8.64 -2.62
C HIS A 9 26.29 -9.89 -2.39
N PRO A 10 27.22 -10.22 -3.32
CA PRO A 10 28.04 -11.44 -3.25
C PRO A 10 28.82 -11.63 -1.94
N SER A 11 29.15 -10.55 -1.22
CA SER A 11 29.83 -10.64 0.09
C SER A 11 29.04 -11.44 1.13
N TYR A 12 27.71 -11.51 1.03
CA TYR A 12 26.87 -12.27 1.94
C TYR A 12 26.80 -13.77 1.62
N THR A 13 27.27 -14.20 0.45
CA THR A 13 27.18 -15.61 0.04
C THR A 13 27.90 -16.54 1.01
N LYS A 14 29.10 -16.15 1.49
CA LYS A 14 29.88 -16.91 2.48
C LYS A 14 29.20 -16.98 3.85
N LEU A 15 28.27 -16.07 4.13
CA LEU A 15 27.50 -15.99 5.39
C LEU A 15 26.14 -16.71 5.30
N GLY A 16 25.87 -17.43 4.21
CA GLY A 16 24.59 -18.12 3.98
C GLY A 16 23.56 -17.27 3.23
N GLY A 17 23.96 -16.12 2.66
CA GLY A 17 23.07 -15.23 1.91
C GLY A 17 22.26 -14.30 2.80
N VAL A 18 21.15 -13.79 2.25
CA VAL A 18 20.18 -12.92 2.95
C VAL A 18 18.78 -13.52 2.79
N PRO A 19 18.32 -14.35 3.74
CA PRO A 19 17.02 -15.05 3.62
C PRO A 19 15.83 -14.13 3.40
N ALA A 20 15.88 -12.91 3.93
CA ALA A 20 14.80 -11.91 3.77
C ALA A 20 14.51 -11.55 2.30
N ILE A 21 15.44 -11.80 1.37
CA ILE A 21 15.20 -11.50 -0.05
C ILE A 21 14.09 -12.36 -0.64
N GLU A 22 13.89 -13.58 -0.14
CA GLU A 22 12.85 -14.50 -0.61
C GLU A 22 11.44 -13.87 -0.47
N GLU A 23 11.23 -13.06 0.56
CA GLU A 23 9.97 -12.38 0.81
C GLU A 23 9.70 -11.23 -0.16
N VAL A 24 10.75 -10.60 -0.69
CA VAL A 24 10.63 -9.37 -1.47
C VAL A 24 11.12 -9.50 -2.91
N LYS A 25 11.83 -10.58 -3.26
CA LYS A 25 12.45 -10.80 -4.58
C LYS A 25 11.48 -10.49 -5.73
N PHE A 26 10.24 -10.94 -5.63
CA PHE A 26 9.21 -10.76 -6.66
C PHE A 26 8.17 -9.70 -6.26
N SER A 27 8.62 -8.60 -5.70
CA SER A 27 7.80 -7.44 -5.38
C SER A 27 8.13 -6.25 -6.27
N LEU A 28 7.14 -5.39 -6.50
CA LEU A 28 7.22 -4.20 -7.34
C LEU A 28 6.98 -2.95 -6.49
N VAL A 29 7.92 -2.03 -6.50
CA VAL A 29 7.74 -0.72 -5.86
C VAL A 29 7.03 0.19 -6.85
N SER A 30 5.83 0.64 -6.51
CA SER A 30 4.98 1.43 -7.39
C SER A 30 5.02 2.94 -7.09
N ASN A 31 5.35 3.31 -5.86
CA ASN A 31 5.34 4.70 -5.39
C ASN A 31 6.32 4.95 -4.25
N ARG A 32 6.62 6.23 -4.02
CA ARG A 32 7.36 6.78 -2.89
C ARG A 32 6.60 7.95 -2.29
N GLY A 33 6.90 8.30 -1.04
CA GLY A 33 6.23 9.37 -0.33
C GLY A 33 4.91 8.94 0.32
N CYS A 34 4.45 9.72 1.29
CA CYS A 34 3.22 9.42 2.03
C CYS A 34 2.56 10.71 2.53
N PHE A 35 1.38 11.04 2.05
CA PHE A 35 0.63 12.21 2.51
C PHE A 35 -0.17 11.96 3.80
N GLY A 36 -0.04 10.78 4.40
CA GLY A 36 -0.65 10.46 5.70
C GLY A 36 -0.10 11.34 6.82
N ALA A 37 1.21 11.63 6.79
CA ALA A 37 1.88 12.52 7.73
C ALA A 37 1.60 12.21 9.22
N CYS A 38 1.54 10.93 9.58
CA CYS A 38 1.37 10.50 10.96
C CYS A 38 2.55 11.00 11.81
N SER A 39 2.29 11.47 13.04
CA SER A 39 3.28 12.17 13.87
C SER A 39 4.50 11.32 14.26
N PHE A 40 4.33 10.01 14.34
CA PHE A 40 5.37 9.05 14.73
C PHE A 40 6.18 8.51 13.54
N CYS A 41 5.78 8.81 12.28
CA CYS A 41 6.29 8.08 11.12
C CYS A 41 7.40 8.86 10.41
N ALA A 42 8.58 8.25 10.32
CA ALA A 42 9.74 8.84 9.64
C ALA A 42 9.59 8.95 8.11
N LEU A 43 8.66 8.24 7.49
CA LEU A 43 8.43 8.28 6.05
C LEU A 43 8.19 9.71 5.52
N THR A 44 7.50 10.53 6.31
CA THR A 44 7.26 11.94 5.99
C THR A 44 8.56 12.72 5.81
N PHE A 45 9.59 12.41 6.61
CA PHE A 45 10.87 13.12 6.59
C PHE A 45 11.79 12.64 5.48
N HIS A 46 11.94 11.34 5.29
CA HIS A 46 12.93 10.83 4.32
C HIS A 46 12.35 10.55 2.92
N GLN A 47 11.03 10.44 2.74
CA GLN A 47 10.40 10.27 1.42
C GLN A 47 9.50 11.44 1.03
N GLY A 48 9.15 12.31 1.98
CA GLY A 48 8.29 13.46 1.76
C GLY A 48 6.79 13.13 1.76
N ARG A 49 6.01 14.20 1.72
CA ARG A 49 4.53 14.16 1.78
C ARG A 49 3.85 14.21 0.41
N ILE A 50 4.61 14.34 -0.66
CA ILE A 50 4.10 14.32 -2.03
C ILE A 50 4.40 12.95 -2.60
N VAL A 51 3.36 12.23 -2.98
CA VAL A 51 3.50 10.90 -3.57
C VAL A 51 4.05 11.04 -4.99
N GLN A 52 5.12 10.32 -5.26
CA GLN A 52 5.70 10.15 -6.57
C GLN A 52 5.50 8.71 -7.03
N VAL A 53 5.04 8.55 -8.25
CA VAL A 53 4.66 7.24 -8.78
C VAL A 53 5.49 6.88 -10.00
N ARG A 54 5.72 5.60 -10.16
CA ARG A 54 6.25 5.04 -11.40
C ARG A 54 5.12 4.87 -12.41
N SER A 55 5.42 5.06 -13.69
CA SER A 55 4.45 4.81 -14.76
C SER A 55 4.06 3.33 -14.82
N HIS A 56 2.89 3.05 -15.37
CA HIS A 56 2.43 1.68 -15.57
C HIS A 56 3.41 0.90 -16.49
N GLU A 57 3.91 1.56 -17.54
CA GLU A 57 4.83 0.95 -18.49
C GLU A 57 6.15 0.54 -17.83
N SER A 58 6.68 1.37 -16.92
CA SER A 58 7.88 1.05 -16.15
C SER A 58 7.67 -0.20 -15.27
N ILE A 59 6.54 -0.27 -14.57
CA ILE A 59 6.22 -1.38 -13.66
C ILE A 59 5.91 -2.66 -14.43
N VAL A 60 5.19 -2.56 -15.55
CA VAL A 60 4.88 -3.70 -16.42
C VAL A 60 6.15 -4.28 -17.03
N ARG A 61 7.07 -3.44 -17.59
CA ARG A 61 8.37 -3.92 -18.09
C ARG A 61 9.20 -4.64 -17.04
N GLU A 62 9.16 -4.15 -15.79
CA GLU A 62 9.85 -4.83 -14.69
C GLU A 62 9.22 -6.19 -14.37
N ALA A 63 7.89 -6.26 -14.35
CA ALA A 63 7.17 -7.53 -14.14
C ALA A 63 7.44 -8.54 -15.26
N GLU A 64 7.48 -8.09 -16.52
CA GLU A 64 7.81 -8.93 -17.68
C GLU A 64 9.25 -9.50 -17.60
N LYS A 65 10.19 -8.74 -17.03
CA LYS A 65 11.54 -9.25 -16.74
C LYS A 65 11.51 -10.28 -15.60
N MET A 66 10.72 -10.01 -14.53
CA MET A 66 10.57 -10.94 -13.41
C MET A 66 10.04 -12.31 -13.83
N VAL A 67 9.08 -12.34 -14.76
CA VAL A 67 8.49 -13.60 -15.26
C VAL A 67 9.56 -14.52 -15.91
N LYS A 68 10.66 -13.94 -16.42
CA LYS A 68 11.76 -14.70 -17.05
C LYS A 68 12.75 -15.25 -16.03
N ASP A 69 12.67 -14.87 -14.76
CA ASP A 69 13.52 -15.42 -13.69
C ASP A 69 13.14 -16.89 -13.44
N PRO A 70 14.11 -17.83 -13.43
CA PRO A 70 13.84 -19.27 -13.24
C PRO A 70 13.17 -19.59 -11.89
N ASP A 71 13.34 -18.74 -10.89
CA ASP A 71 12.72 -18.90 -9.58
C ASP A 71 11.29 -18.36 -9.53
N PHE A 72 10.83 -17.64 -10.55
CA PHE A 72 9.50 -17.06 -10.56
C PHE A 72 8.43 -18.15 -10.72
N LYS A 73 7.57 -18.32 -9.72
CA LYS A 73 6.50 -19.34 -9.71
C LYS A 73 5.13 -18.79 -10.14
N GLY A 74 5.10 -17.58 -10.69
CA GLY A 74 3.87 -16.93 -11.16
C GLY A 74 3.24 -15.97 -10.13
N TYR A 75 3.90 -15.69 -9.02
CA TYR A 75 3.36 -14.87 -7.95
C TYR A 75 4.12 -13.55 -7.82
N ILE A 76 3.46 -12.44 -8.09
CA ILE A 76 3.95 -11.12 -7.69
C ILE A 76 3.55 -10.93 -6.23
N HIS A 77 4.55 -10.88 -5.35
CA HIS A 77 4.33 -10.90 -3.90
C HIS A 77 3.75 -9.59 -3.38
N ASP A 78 4.10 -8.47 -4.00
CA ASP A 78 3.57 -7.16 -3.64
C ASP A 78 3.65 -6.18 -4.81
N VAL A 79 2.67 -5.28 -4.90
CA VAL A 79 2.72 -4.09 -5.77
C VAL A 79 2.44 -2.90 -4.89
N GLY A 80 3.48 -2.34 -4.29
CA GLY A 80 3.29 -1.42 -3.20
C GLY A 80 4.31 -0.30 -3.09
N GLY A 81 4.39 0.22 -1.89
CA GLY A 81 5.25 1.32 -1.49
C GLY A 81 5.02 1.62 -0.01
N PRO A 82 5.38 2.82 0.47
CA PRO A 82 5.14 3.21 1.88
C PRO A 82 3.67 3.08 2.29
N THR A 83 2.77 3.29 1.34
CA THR A 83 1.32 3.02 1.42
C THR A 83 0.88 2.57 0.03
N ALA A 84 0.47 1.32 -0.09
CA ALA A 84 0.27 0.69 -1.40
C ALA A 84 -0.76 1.41 -2.28
N ASN A 85 -1.85 1.87 -1.71
CA ASN A 85 -2.93 2.51 -2.44
C ASN A 85 -2.74 4.02 -2.71
N PHE A 86 -1.54 4.57 -2.47
CA PHE A 86 -1.21 5.95 -2.84
C PHE A 86 -0.59 6.00 -4.24
N ARG A 87 -1.38 6.35 -5.24
CA ARG A 87 -0.95 6.34 -6.64
C ARG A 87 -0.95 7.70 -7.33
N HIS A 88 -1.13 8.78 -6.57
CA HIS A 88 -1.03 10.16 -7.05
C HIS A 88 -0.85 11.11 -5.85
N PRO A 89 -0.42 12.36 -6.06
CA PRO A 89 -0.46 13.39 -5.02
C PRO A 89 -1.86 13.57 -4.46
N ALA A 90 -1.97 13.95 -3.19
CA ALA A 90 -3.27 14.03 -2.52
C ALA A 90 -4.24 15.03 -3.17
N CYS A 91 -3.75 16.08 -3.81
CA CYS A 91 -4.57 17.10 -4.49
C CYS A 91 -3.72 17.92 -5.46
N GLU A 92 -4.35 18.68 -6.34
CA GLU A 92 -3.69 19.56 -7.31
C GLU A 92 -2.79 20.61 -6.65
N LYS A 93 -3.13 21.10 -5.46
CA LYS A 93 -2.29 22.04 -4.72
C LYS A 93 -0.89 21.45 -4.47
N GLN A 94 -0.78 20.14 -4.20
CA GLN A 94 0.53 19.52 -3.98
C GLN A 94 1.42 19.57 -5.23
N MET A 95 0.83 19.57 -6.42
CA MET A 95 1.56 19.65 -7.69
C MET A 95 2.14 21.05 -7.95
N THR A 96 1.51 22.10 -7.43
CA THR A 96 1.85 23.49 -7.76
C THR A 96 2.47 24.28 -6.60
N LYS A 97 1.96 24.09 -5.40
CA LYS A 97 2.32 24.88 -4.21
C LYS A 97 2.90 24.03 -3.06
N GLY A 98 3.01 22.72 -3.25
CA GLY A 98 3.50 21.82 -2.21
C GLY A 98 2.46 21.48 -1.14
N CYS A 99 2.93 20.87 -0.06
CA CYS A 99 2.08 20.40 1.04
C CYS A 99 1.57 21.54 1.91
N CYS A 100 0.39 21.36 2.50
CA CYS A 100 -0.11 22.26 3.54
C CYS A 100 0.75 22.17 4.80
N GLY A 101 1.20 23.33 5.33
CA GLY A 101 1.98 23.38 6.58
C GLY A 101 1.13 23.09 7.83
N THR A 102 -0.13 23.52 7.81
CA THR A 102 -1.02 23.51 8.99
C THR A 102 -2.06 22.39 9.00
N ARG A 103 -2.09 21.52 7.96
CA ARG A 103 -3.10 20.47 7.84
C ARG A 103 -2.51 19.19 7.26
N GLN A 104 -2.95 18.05 7.83
CA GLN A 104 -2.77 16.73 7.22
C GLN A 104 -3.89 16.43 6.21
N CYS A 105 -3.61 15.60 5.21
CA CYS A 105 -4.59 15.29 4.16
C CYS A 105 -5.72 14.37 4.63
N LEU A 106 -5.43 13.51 5.63
CA LEU A 106 -6.35 12.49 6.13
C LEU A 106 -6.85 12.73 7.56
N TYR A 107 -6.21 13.65 8.30
CA TYR A 107 -6.56 13.91 9.69
C TYR A 107 -6.94 15.40 9.91
N PRO A 108 -7.91 15.69 10.79
CA PRO A 108 -8.78 14.78 11.57
C PRO A 108 -9.83 14.06 10.74
N THR A 109 -10.10 14.53 9.56
CA THR A 109 -10.97 13.96 8.54
C THR A 109 -10.35 14.15 7.16
N PRO A 110 -10.65 13.29 6.18
CA PRO A 110 -10.17 13.48 4.81
C PRO A 110 -10.44 14.88 4.29
N CYS A 111 -9.41 15.51 3.70
CA CYS A 111 -9.52 16.85 3.15
C CYS A 111 -10.53 16.86 1.99
N LYS A 112 -11.44 17.83 1.96
CA LYS A 112 -12.46 17.96 0.90
C LYS A 112 -11.88 18.11 -0.52
N ASN A 113 -10.64 18.59 -0.62
CA ASN A 113 -9.94 18.76 -1.90
C ASN A 113 -9.07 17.55 -2.25
N MET A 114 -9.09 16.50 -1.42
CA MET A 114 -8.30 15.31 -1.66
C MET A 114 -8.91 14.47 -2.79
N ASN A 115 -8.08 14.08 -3.73
CA ASN A 115 -8.45 13.05 -4.70
C ASN A 115 -8.32 11.68 -4.03
N ALA A 116 -9.43 10.95 -3.91
CA ALA A 116 -9.48 9.62 -3.32
C ALA A 116 -9.73 8.51 -4.37
N ASP A 117 -9.61 8.81 -5.66
CA ASP A 117 -9.84 7.85 -6.74
C ASP A 117 -8.71 6.82 -6.81
N HIS A 118 -9.07 5.53 -6.74
CA HIS A 118 -8.14 4.40 -6.86
C HIS A 118 -8.09 3.78 -8.27
N SER A 119 -8.71 4.40 -9.26
CA SER A 119 -8.83 3.84 -10.63
C SER A 119 -7.47 3.58 -11.29
N ASP A 120 -6.45 4.43 -11.03
CA ASP A 120 -5.09 4.21 -11.51
C ASP A 120 -4.50 2.90 -10.95
N TYR A 121 -4.64 2.69 -9.65
CA TYR A 121 -4.10 1.49 -9.00
C TYR A 121 -4.81 0.22 -9.45
N VAL A 122 -6.14 0.24 -9.57
CA VAL A 122 -6.94 -0.88 -10.12
C VAL A 122 -6.47 -1.20 -11.53
N THR A 123 -6.26 -0.18 -12.36
CA THR A 123 -5.79 -0.35 -13.74
C THR A 123 -4.41 -0.99 -13.79
N LEU A 124 -3.48 -0.55 -12.94
CA LEU A 124 -2.15 -1.15 -12.82
C LEU A 124 -2.24 -2.64 -12.44
N LEU A 125 -2.98 -2.95 -11.37
CA LEU A 125 -3.13 -4.32 -10.89
C LEU A 125 -3.74 -5.25 -11.95
N ARG A 126 -4.70 -4.75 -12.72
CA ARG A 126 -5.31 -5.48 -13.85
C ARG A 126 -4.33 -5.71 -15.00
N LYS A 127 -3.48 -4.72 -15.34
CA LYS A 127 -2.43 -4.87 -16.34
C LYS A 127 -1.45 -5.98 -15.92
N LEU A 128 -0.98 -5.96 -14.68
CA LEU A 128 -0.05 -6.96 -14.16
C LEU A 128 -0.64 -8.39 -14.16
N ARG A 129 -1.91 -8.54 -13.83
CA ARG A 129 -2.60 -9.85 -13.88
C ARG A 129 -2.71 -10.42 -15.29
N LYS A 130 -2.61 -9.58 -16.32
CA LYS A 130 -2.71 -10.01 -17.74
C LYS A 130 -1.38 -10.45 -18.33
N ILE A 131 -0.26 -10.26 -17.64
CA ILE A 131 1.06 -10.63 -18.13
C ILE A 131 1.13 -12.16 -18.20
N PRO A 132 1.49 -12.76 -19.36
CA PRO A 132 1.70 -14.20 -19.48
C PRO A 132 2.72 -14.70 -18.43
N GLY A 133 2.41 -15.79 -17.76
CA GLY A 133 3.24 -16.34 -16.67
C GLY A 133 2.88 -15.81 -15.28
N VAL A 134 2.12 -14.72 -15.15
CA VAL A 134 1.61 -14.24 -13.86
C VAL A 134 0.31 -14.97 -13.51
N LYS A 135 0.31 -15.67 -12.38
CA LYS A 135 -0.85 -16.39 -11.83
C LYS A 135 -1.62 -15.53 -10.83
N LYS A 136 -0.91 -14.80 -9.96
CA LYS A 136 -1.48 -13.94 -8.92
C LYS A 136 -0.64 -12.69 -8.72
N VAL A 137 -1.31 -11.61 -8.37
CA VAL A 137 -0.69 -10.33 -7.99
C VAL A 137 -1.25 -9.96 -6.63
N PHE A 138 -0.39 -9.90 -5.63
CA PHE A 138 -0.77 -9.57 -4.26
C PHE A 138 -0.46 -8.13 -3.88
N VAL A 139 -1.19 -7.62 -2.92
CA VAL A 139 -0.93 -6.35 -2.22
C VAL A 139 -0.66 -6.72 -0.76
N ARG A 140 0.62 -6.71 -0.37
CA ARG A 140 1.09 -7.05 0.99
C ARG A 140 1.59 -5.83 1.76
N SER A 141 2.02 -4.78 1.07
CA SER A 141 2.26 -3.47 1.67
C SER A 141 0.98 -2.93 2.29
N GLY A 142 1.09 -2.26 3.42
CA GLY A 142 -0.08 -1.73 4.11
C GLY A 142 -0.88 -0.77 3.24
N ILE A 143 -2.19 -0.90 3.30
CA ILE A 143 -3.12 0.05 2.69
C ILE A 143 -3.59 1.08 3.71
N ARG A 144 -3.88 2.26 3.24
CA ARG A 144 -4.52 3.30 4.05
C ARG A 144 -6.04 3.13 3.95
N PHE A 145 -6.64 2.55 5.00
CA PHE A 145 -8.06 2.17 5.01
C PHE A 145 -9.00 3.39 5.06
N ASP A 146 -8.62 4.46 5.74
CA ASP A 146 -9.36 5.71 5.78
C ASP A 146 -9.38 6.43 4.41
N TYR A 147 -8.26 6.37 3.67
CA TYR A 147 -8.18 6.86 2.30
C TYR A 147 -9.04 6.00 1.36
N LEU A 148 -9.00 4.67 1.53
CA LEU A 148 -9.85 3.75 0.78
C LEU A 148 -11.34 4.05 1.01
N LEU A 149 -11.75 4.31 2.26
CA LEU A 149 -13.13 4.64 2.59
C LEU A 149 -13.58 6.02 2.09
N ALA A 150 -12.63 6.90 1.76
CA ALA A 150 -12.93 8.20 1.17
C ALA A 150 -13.23 8.11 -0.33
N ASP A 151 -12.88 7.01 -1.00
CA ASP A 151 -13.29 6.72 -2.38
C ASP A 151 -14.78 6.42 -2.41
N LYS A 152 -15.51 7.15 -3.24
CA LYS A 152 -16.96 6.94 -3.43
C LYS A 152 -17.26 5.65 -4.22
N LYS A 153 -16.26 5.11 -4.92
CA LYS A 153 -16.34 3.88 -5.70
C LYS A 153 -15.78 2.72 -4.88
N ASP A 154 -16.54 1.66 -4.69
CA ASP A 154 -16.05 0.47 -4.01
C ASP A 154 -15.17 -0.43 -4.90
N THR A 155 -14.82 0.03 -6.10
CA THR A 155 -14.14 -0.78 -7.10
C THR A 155 -12.82 -1.33 -6.58
N PHE A 156 -11.99 -0.48 -5.95
CA PHE A 156 -10.69 -0.93 -5.44
C PHE A 156 -10.84 -1.96 -4.30
N LEU A 157 -11.72 -1.71 -3.33
CA LEU A 157 -11.91 -2.65 -2.22
C LEU A 157 -12.43 -4.01 -2.71
N ARG A 158 -13.38 -4.01 -3.65
CA ARG A 158 -13.89 -5.24 -4.27
C ARG A 158 -12.80 -5.99 -5.03
N GLU A 159 -12.01 -5.29 -5.83
CA GLU A 159 -10.89 -5.85 -6.57
C GLU A 159 -9.83 -6.42 -5.63
N LEU A 160 -9.47 -5.69 -4.56
CA LEU A 160 -8.51 -6.09 -3.55
C LEU A 160 -8.91 -7.41 -2.88
N VAL A 161 -10.12 -7.47 -2.33
CA VAL A 161 -10.64 -8.66 -1.64
C VAL A 161 -10.68 -9.86 -2.59
N ARG A 162 -11.16 -9.67 -3.81
CA ARG A 162 -11.39 -10.78 -4.73
C ARG A 162 -10.10 -11.34 -5.34
N TYR A 163 -9.07 -10.51 -5.55
CA TYR A 163 -7.94 -10.90 -6.40
C TYR A 163 -6.56 -10.68 -5.79
N HIS A 164 -6.41 -9.84 -4.76
CA HIS A 164 -5.10 -9.32 -4.38
C HIS A 164 -4.71 -9.59 -2.91
N VAL A 165 -5.55 -10.27 -2.15
CA VAL A 165 -5.23 -10.71 -0.79
C VAL A 165 -4.85 -12.17 -0.78
N SER A 166 -3.69 -12.51 -0.22
CA SER A 166 -3.13 -13.86 -0.16
C SER A 166 -3.61 -14.68 1.06
N GLY A 167 -4.77 -14.33 1.63
CA GLY A 167 -5.30 -14.91 2.88
C GLY A 167 -5.23 -13.93 4.06
N GLN A 168 -4.26 -13.02 4.08
CA GLN A 168 -4.13 -12.01 5.13
C GLN A 168 -3.93 -10.62 4.51
N LEU A 169 -4.70 -9.64 4.99
CA LEU A 169 -4.49 -8.23 4.69
C LEU A 169 -3.96 -7.51 5.92
N LYS A 170 -2.78 -6.93 5.80
CA LYS A 170 -2.16 -6.12 6.85
C LYS A 170 -2.67 -4.69 6.77
N VAL A 171 -3.14 -4.15 7.87
CA VAL A 171 -3.60 -2.77 8.02
C VAL A 171 -3.06 -2.17 9.31
N ALA A 172 -2.87 -0.88 9.34
CA ALA A 172 -2.23 -0.19 10.45
C ALA A 172 -3.19 0.80 11.13
N PRO A 173 -4.14 0.34 11.98
CA PRO A 173 -4.92 1.23 12.83
C PRO A 173 -4.05 1.93 13.88
N GLU A 174 -2.94 1.32 14.29
CA GLU A 174 -1.92 1.74 15.26
C GLU A 174 -2.39 1.68 16.71
N HIS A 175 -3.61 2.10 17.02
CA HIS A 175 -4.19 2.08 18.37
C HIS A 175 -5.71 1.96 18.31
N VAL A 176 -6.34 1.71 19.47
CA VAL A 176 -7.80 1.63 19.61
C VAL A 176 -8.40 2.82 20.37
N ALA A 177 -7.60 3.51 21.21
CA ALA A 177 -8.05 4.67 21.97
C ALA A 177 -7.97 5.95 21.11
N ASP A 178 -9.09 6.64 20.98
CA ASP A 178 -9.20 7.86 20.15
C ASP A 178 -8.27 8.98 20.62
N ALA A 179 -8.00 9.10 21.93
CA ALA A 179 -7.06 10.08 22.46
C ALA A 179 -5.65 9.89 21.93
N VAL A 180 -5.18 8.63 21.85
CA VAL A 180 -3.86 8.28 21.28
C VAL A 180 -3.86 8.45 19.77
N LEU A 181 -4.89 7.97 19.09
CA LEU A 181 -5.03 8.14 17.63
C LEU A 181 -5.02 9.63 17.20
N CYS A 182 -5.62 10.49 18.01
CA CYS A 182 -5.58 11.93 17.80
C CYS A 182 -4.13 12.46 17.81
N ARG A 183 -3.32 12.06 18.78
CA ARG A 183 -1.91 12.46 18.87
C ARG A 183 -1.04 11.87 17.76
N MET A 184 -1.39 10.68 17.29
CA MET A 184 -0.76 10.02 16.14
C MET A 184 -1.10 10.69 14.79
N GLY A 185 -2.14 11.52 14.72
CA GLY A 185 -2.68 12.03 13.45
C GLY A 185 -3.34 10.91 12.63
N LYS A 186 -3.98 9.96 13.32
CA LYS A 186 -4.71 8.83 12.72
C LYS A 186 -6.22 9.02 12.84
N PRO A 187 -7.03 8.43 11.97
CA PRO A 187 -8.48 8.47 12.10
C PRO A 187 -8.95 7.80 13.39
N ARG A 188 -10.11 8.22 13.89
CA ARG A 188 -10.72 7.59 15.06
C ARG A 188 -10.99 6.10 14.83
N ASN A 189 -11.02 5.32 15.91
CA ASN A 189 -11.24 3.86 15.86
C ASN A 189 -12.53 3.47 15.13
N ALA A 190 -13.58 4.26 15.24
CA ALA A 190 -14.84 4.05 14.50
C ALA A 190 -14.66 3.97 12.97
N VAL A 191 -13.66 4.66 12.41
CA VAL A 191 -13.35 4.59 10.98
C VAL A 191 -12.73 3.23 10.63
N TYR A 192 -11.87 2.71 11.50
CA TYR A 192 -11.31 1.37 11.35
C TYR A 192 -12.40 0.29 11.45
N ASN A 193 -13.27 0.36 12.43
CA ASN A 193 -14.37 -0.60 12.58
C ASN A 193 -15.28 -0.64 11.35
N ARG A 194 -15.62 0.51 10.77
CA ARG A 194 -16.38 0.60 9.53
C ARG A 194 -15.65 -0.06 8.34
N PHE A 195 -14.33 0.07 8.28
CA PHE A 195 -13.53 -0.65 7.28
C PHE A 195 -13.59 -2.16 7.49
N VAL A 196 -13.45 -2.64 8.73
CA VAL A 196 -13.51 -4.06 9.11
C VAL A 196 -14.84 -4.67 8.69
N GLU A 197 -15.96 -4.02 9.03
CA GLU A 197 -17.30 -4.46 8.67
C GLU A 197 -17.44 -4.61 7.15
N LYS A 198 -17.02 -3.60 6.40
CA LYS A 198 -17.09 -3.59 4.94
C LYS A 198 -16.20 -4.65 4.30
N TYR A 199 -15.00 -4.85 4.83
CA TYR A 199 -14.07 -5.88 4.38
C TYR A 199 -14.64 -7.28 4.56
N PHE A 200 -15.15 -7.62 5.74
CA PHE A 200 -15.72 -8.93 6.00
C PHE A 200 -17.07 -9.15 5.31
N ALA A 201 -17.86 -8.12 5.08
CA ALA A 201 -19.05 -8.22 4.25
C ALA A 201 -18.70 -8.67 2.82
N LEU A 202 -17.65 -8.10 2.22
CA LEU A 202 -17.17 -8.52 0.89
C LEU A 202 -16.55 -9.93 0.92
N ASN A 203 -15.82 -10.30 1.98
CA ASN A 203 -15.31 -11.65 2.14
C ASN A 203 -16.45 -12.68 2.09
N ARG A 204 -17.51 -12.45 2.86
CA ARG A 204 -18.71 -13.31 2.80
C ARG A 204 -19.36 -13.32 1.43
N GLN A 205 -19.52 -12.15 0.82
CA GLN A 205 -20.12 -12.02 -0.52
C GLN A 205 -19.37 -12.82 -1.59
N TYR A 206 -18.03 -12.87 -1.50
CA TYR A 206 -17.19 -13.57 -2.48
C TYR A 206 -16.75 -14.97 -2.05
N GLY A 207 -17.22 -15.48 -0.92
CA GLY A 207 -16.84 -16.79 -0.38
C GLY A 207 -15.35 -16.89 -0.07
N MET A 208 -14.73 -15.76 0.35
CA MET A 208 -13.30 -15.71 0.69
C MET A 208 -13.07 -16.08 2.15
N ASN A 209 -11.95 -16.76 2.43
CA ASN A 209 -11.48 -17.03 3.78
C ASN A 209 -10.22 -16.19 4.04
N GLN A 210 -10.41 -14.91 4.36
CA GLN A 210 -9.32 -13.96 4.55
C GLN A 210 -9.41 -13.33 5.93
N PHE A 211 -8.23 -12.97 6.47
CA PHE A 211 -8.09 -12.35 7.78
C PHE A 211 -7.54 -10.93 7.66
N LEU A 212 -7.89 -10.08 8.62
CA LEU A 212 -7.22 -8.81 8.84
C LEU A 212 -6.16 -8.98 9.93
N VAL A 213 -4.97 -8.46 9.67
CA VAL A 213 -3.86 -8.43 10.64
C VAL A 213 -3.60 -6.97 11.00
N PRO A 214 -4.13 -6.47 12.14
CA PRO A 214 -3.91 -5.10 12.56
C PRO A 214 -2.49 -4.94 13.12
N TYR A 215 -1.78 -3.92 12.66
CA TYR A 215 -0.59 -3.41 13.33
C TYR A 215 -1.01 -2.46 14.45
N LEU A 216 -0.54 -2.76 15.65
CA LEU A 216 -0.77 -1.95 16.84
C LEU A 216 0.56 -1.49 17.42
N MET A 217 0.60 -0.24 17.85
CA MET A 217 1.74 0.39 18.50
C MET A 217 1.45 0.53 19.99
N SER A 218 2.35 0.03 20.81
CA SER A 218 2.32 0.25 22.27
C SER A 218 3.23 1.42 22.66
N SER A 219 3.01 1.95 23.86
CA SER A 219 3.90 2.95 24.48
C SER A 219 4.09 4.24 23.67
N HIS A 220 3.12 4.62 22.86
CA HIS A 220 3.13 5.95 22.22
C HIS A 220 2.97 7.03 23.30
N PRO A 221 3.88 8.03 23.37
CA PRO A 221 3.73 9.14 24.32
C PRO A 221 2.50 9.97 23.94
N GLY A 222 1.48 9.95 24.81
CA GLY A 222 0.22 10.58 24.48
C GLY A 222 -0.68 10.85 25.64
#